data_bf335d7e99976be09ca767fea071461e
#
_entry.id   bf335d7e99976be09ca767fea071461e
#
_cell.length_a   1.000
_cell.length_b   1.000
_cell.length_c   1.000
_cell.angle_alpha   90.00
_cell.angle_beta   90.00
_cell.angle_gamma   90.00
#
_symmetry.space_group_name_H-M   'P 1'
#
loop_
_entity.id
_entity.type
_entity.pdbx_description
1 polymer ?
#
loop_
_entity_poly.entity_id
_entity_poly.type
_entity_poly.pdbx_seq_one_letter_code
_entity_poly.pdbx_strand_id
1 'polypeptide(L)'
;MKKIFLIVLLIFSLQPIPATAAVMKSTKSIIELPYLKADEISDISLTPVSIVLTGTTESASSTWISGSLGGLSDGFIASYSSLGAPLWNLRLGSTANEIATSTAIDIDGSIWVAGAGTAIITPTPATTQGKALNPDNVVLDPALPSNTPLNRIKLWQVSSTGNILNTFEFVSENIIHPKKILISGANLIIVGDSYEKSAVTGFYIIATKTGVFSPIIKYGVKSTQINSAISNSDGSIVAVGSSGDLLLNVKPLSKVDAVTFKISSTGVLQQVARATLKSTTRTWSAIDSGLLQGGKVSYSNKTEAAITKFSALNKPVWNVRYLSKSTTLVASGKNSWATFISSGVIKGIPAWKPKVATPVLLELGKKGEVLTSYTLAAPAVAIGANNEIGTAVITDSGASFGLVLIN
;
A
#
# COMPACT_ATOMS: atom_id res chain seq x y z
N MET A 1 41.43 66.18 -23.02
CA MET A 1 41.51 64.75 -23.45
C MET A 1 40.71 63.87 -22.50
N LYS A 2 39.49 63.46 -22.88
CA LYS A 2 38.65 62.59 -22.11
C LYS A 2 38.90 61.16 -22.58
N LYS A 3 39.36 60.24 -21.70
CA LYS A 3 39.53 58.82 -21.99
C LYS A 3 38.20 58.13 -21.75
N ILE A 4 37.60 57.58 -22.84
CA ILE A 4 36.41 56.73 -22.77
C ILE A 4 36.94 55.36 -22.50
N PHE A 5 36.50 54.74 -21.34
CA PHE A 5 36.69 53.34 -21.04
C PHE A 5 35.54 52.58 -21.61
N LEU A 6 35.78 51.72 -22.62
CA LEU A 6 34.81 50.79 -23.19
C LEU A 6 34.82 49.53 -22.34
N ILE A 7 33.76 49.32 -21.53
CA ILE A 7 33.54 48.06 -20.82
C ILE A 7 32.80 47.14 -21.76
N VAL A 8 33.49 46.10 -22.29
CA VAL A 8 32.87 45.01 -23.03
C VAL A 8 32.27 44.01 -22.04
N LEU A 9 30.98 44.04 -21.88
CA LEU A 9 30.22 43.05 -21.07
C LEU A 9 30.10 41.77 -21.89
N LEU A 10 30.91 40.73 -21.57
CA LEU A 10 30.75 39.39 -22.14
C LEU A 10 29.51 38.73 -21.46
N ILE A 11 28.37 38.76 -22.14
CA ILE A 11 27.19 38.02 -21.75
C ILE A 11 27.42 36.57 -22.17
N PHE A 12 27.89 35.73 -21.25
CA PHE A 12 27.79 34.28 -21.41
C PHE A 12 26.33 33.89 -21.34
N SER A 13 25.69 33.67 -22.48
CA SER A 13 24.41 32.99 -22.56
C SER A 13 24.62 31.53 -22.11
N LEU A 14 24.32 31.24 -20.87
CA LEU A 14 24.14 29.87 -20.40
C LEU A 14 22.99 29.26 -21.22
N GLN A 15 23.34 28.62 -22.31
CA GLN A 15 22.38 27.78 -23.04
C GLN A 15 21.91 26.70 -22.06
N PRO A 16 20.62 26.55 -21.82
CA PRO A 16 20.11 25.43 -21.01
C PRO A 16 20.55 24.15 -21.72
N ILE A 17 21.38 23.35 -21.04
CA ILE A 17 21.72 22.00 -21.50
C ILE A 17 20.39 21.30 -21.71
N PRO A 18 20.05 20.82 -22.93
CA PRO A 18 18.80 20.12 -23.16
C PRO A 18 18.80 18.90 -22.26
N ALA A 19 17.82 18.81 -21.35
CA ALA A 19 17.61 17.62 -20.54
C ALA A 19 17.49 16.45 -21.53
N THR A 20 18.42 15.51 -21.47
CA THR A 20 18.35 14.30 -22.31
C THR A 20 17.01 13.62 -22.02
N ALA A 21 16.20 13.47 -23.08
CA ALA A 21 14.90 12.83 -22.97
C ALA A 21 15.07 11.41 -22.42
N ALA A 22 14.30 11.05 -21.39
CA ALA A 22 14.33 9.70 -20.85
C ALA A 22 13.89 8.68 -21.91
N VAL A 23 14.56 7.55 -21.94
CA VAL A 23 14.24 6.42 -22.83
C VAL A 23 13.63 5.31 -22.01
N MET A 24 12.53 4.73 -22.51
CA MET A 24 11.87 3.61 -21.86
C MET A 24 12.75 2.35 -21.99
N LYS A 25 13.13 1.79 -20.83
CA LYS A 25 13.89 0.55 -20.72
C LYS A 25 12.94 -0.61 -20.36
N SER A 26 13.30 -1.84 -20.62
CA SER A 26 12.57 -3.02 -20.11
C SER A 26 13.23 -3.52 -18.83
N THR A 27 12.40 -4.04 -17.92
CA THR A 27 12.89 -4.75 -16.73
C THR A 27 12.70 -6.25 -16.88
N LYS A 28 13.40 -7.00 -16.02
CA LYS A 28 13.18 -8.44 -15.82
C LYS A 28 13.00 -8.68 -14.32
N SER A 29 12.14 -9.64 -13.99
CA SER A 29 12.05 -10.15 -12.62
C SER A 29 13.33 -10.91 -12.29
N ILE A 30 13.84 -10.72 -11.07
CA ILE A 30 14.94 -11.51 -10.53
C ILE A 30 14.44 -12.80 -9.91
N ILE A 31 13.14 -12.84 -9.53
CA ILE A 31 12.43 -14.02 -9.04
C ILE A 31 11.04 -14.03 -9.66
N GLU A 32 10.57 -15.24 -9.98
CA GLU A 32 9.18 -15.53 -10.29
C GLU A 32 8.63 -16.47 -9.22
N LEU A 33 7.56 -16.04 -8.55
CA LEU A 33 6.87 -16.81 -7.52
C LEU A 33 5.55 -17.32 -8.12
N PRO A 34 5.47 -18.58 -8.55
CA PRO A 34 4.24 -19.13 -9.08
C PRO A 34 3.17 -19.17 -7.97
N TYR A 35 1.97 -18.74 -8.27
CA TYR A 35 0.90 -18.85 -7.32
C TYR A 35 -0.29 -19.62 -7.86
N LEU A 36 -1.02 -20.23 -6.95
CA LEU A 36 -2.32 -20.80 -7.21
C LEU A 36 -3.37 -19.70 -7.03
N LYS A 37 -4.57 -19.92 -7.56
CA LYS A 37 -5.70 -19.01 -7.46
C LYS A 37 -5.86 -18.46 -6.02
N ALA A 38 -6.06 -17.14 -5.90
CA ALA A 38 -6.31 -16.41 -4.68
C ALA A 38 -5.11 -16.16 -3.73
N ASP A 39 -3.87 -16.34 -4.20
CA ASP A 39 -2.71 -15.75 -3.51
C ASP A 39 -2.63 -14.25 -3.83
N GLU A 40 -2.32 -13.42 -2.85
CA GLU A 40 -2.19 -11.97 -2.99
C GLU A 40 -0.98 -11.47 -2.22
N ILE A 41 -0.14 -10.63 -2.84
CA ILE A 41 0.88 -9.85 -2.12
C ILE A 41 0.34 -8.46 -1.88
N SER A 42 0.25 -8.07 -0.60
CA SER A 42 -0.38 -6.81 -0.16
C SER A 42 0.62 -5.71 0.14
N ASP A 43 1.82 -6.03 0.65
CA ASP A 43 2.82 -5.02 1.05
C ASP A 43 4.25 -5.55 0.87
N ILE A 44 5.19 -4.62 0.76
CA ILE A 44 6.62 -4.84 0.70
C ILE A 44 7.34 -3.90 1.66
N SER A 45 8.29 -4.42 2.41
CA SER A 45 9.19 -3.63 3.25
C SER A 45 10.64 -4.01 2.98
N LEU A 46 11.52 -3.03 3.02
CA LEU A 46 12.95 -3.23 2.74
C LEU A 46 13.77 -2.97 4.01
N THR A 47 14.59 -3.96 4.40
CA THR A 47 15.70 -3.77 5.33
C THR A 47 16.95 -3.35 4.54
N PRO A 48 18.08 -3.04 5.17
CA PRO A 48 19.33 -2.82 4.44
C PRO A 48 19.83 -4.06 3.66
N VAL A 49 19.37 -5.27 4.00
CA VAL A 49 19.92 -6.53 3.47
C VAL A 49 18.86 -7.49 2.92
N SER A 50 17.58 -7.21 3.15
CA SER A 50 16.50 -8.10 2.74
C SER A 50 15.24 -7.38 2.27
N ILE A 51 14.45 -8.11 1.50
CA ILE A 51 13.15 -7.71 0.97
C ILE A 51 12.11 -8.58 1.66
N VAL A 52 11.16 -7.96 2.35
CA VAL A 52 10.10 -8.63 3.09
C VAL A 52 8.79 -8.42 2.36
N LEU A 53 8.11 -9.51 2.04
CA LEU A 53 6.80 -9.54 1.39
C LEU A 53 5.75 -10.04 2.37
N THR A 54 4.55 -9.46 2.34
CA THR A 54 3.39 -10.01 3.05
C THR A 54 2.18 -10.03 2.18
N GLY A 55 1.27 -10.94 2.49
CA GLY A 55 0.03 -11.10 1.74
C GLY A 55 -0.86 -12.19 2.30
N THR A 56 -1.75 -12.70 1.47
CA THR A 56 -2.76 -13.68 1.83
C THR A 56 -2.70 -14.86 0.87
N THR A 57 -2.93 -16.06 1.36
CA THR A 57 -3.01 -17.28 0.56
C THR A 57 -4.24 -18.10 0.95
N GLU A 58 -4.93 -18.63 -0.04
CA GLU A 58 -5.99 -19.65 0.11
C GLU A 58 -5.48 -21.03 -0.34
N SER A 59 -4.23 -21.15 -0.70
CA SER A 59 -3.63 -22.37 -1.20
C SER A 59 -3.18 -23.27 -0.05
N ALA A 60 -3.72 -24.47 0.02
CA ALA A 60 -3.26 -25.48 0.98
C ALA A 60 -1.83 -25.97 0.69
N SER A 61 -1.41 -25.89 -0.57
CA SER A 61 -0.08 -26.35 -1.03
C SER A 61 0.59 -25.24 -1.85
N SER A 62 1.21 -24.27 -1.17
CA SER A 62 2.08 -23.30 -1.84
C SER A 62 3.50 -23.86 -1.95
N THR A 63 4.17 -23.60 -3.07
CA THR A 63 5.58 -24.01 -3.27
C THR A 63 6.58 -23.05 -2.61
N TRP A 64 6.12 -21.86 -2.21
CA TRP A 64 6.98 -20.81 -1.67
C TRP A 64 6.46 -20.21 -0.34
N ILE A 65 5.37 -20.73 0.23
CA ILE A 65 4.87 -20.41 1.56
C ILE A 65 4.78 -21.70 2.37
N SER A 66 5.59 -21.78 3.43
CA SER A 66 5.66 -22.97 4.30
C SER A 66 4.48 -23.04 5.26
N GLY A 67 4.13 -24.25 5.67
CA GLY A 67 3.06 -24.54 6.62
C GLY A 67 1.73 -24.93 5.95
N SER A 68 0.85 -25.56 6.70
CA SER A 68 -0.48 -25.96 6.26
C SER A 68 -1.47 -24.81 6.40
N LEU A 69 -2.46 -24.74 5.51
CA LEU A 69 -3.58 -23.81 5.60
C LEU A 69 -4.41 -24.16 6.86
N GLY A 70 -4.66 -23.15 7.70
CA GLY A 70 -5.40 -23.32 8.93
C GLY A 70 -6.91 -23.10 8.76
N GLY A 71 -7.29 -22.04 8.05
CA GLY A 71 -8.67 -21.68 7.70
C GLY A 71 -8.95 -21.85 6.21
N LEU A 72 -9.80 -20.97 5.64
CA LEU A 72 -9.99 -20.84 4.19
C LEU A 72 -8.94 -19.90 3.57
N SER A 73 -8.39 -19.00 4.38
CA SER A 73 -7.30 -18.10 4.02
C SER A 73 -6.38 -17.87 5.21
N ASP A 74 -5.09 -17.77 4.95
CA ASP A 74 -4.07 -17.39 5.92
C ASP A 74 -3.26 -16.21 5.40
N GLY A 75 -2.82 -15.34 6.33
CA GLY A 75 -1.75 -14.42 6.02
C GLY A 75 -0.43 -15.15 5.77
N PHE A 76 0.51 -14.50 5.13
CA PHE A 76 1.88 -14.97 5.05
C PHE A 76 2.88 -13.81 5.09
N ILE A 77 4.13 -14.17 5.41
CA ILE A 77 5.29 -13.30 5.30
C ILE A 77 6.46 -14.11 4.72
N ALA A 78 7.23 -13.50 3.83
CA ALA A 78 8.40 -14.11 3.23
C ALA A 78 9.54 -13.09 3.12
N SER A 79 10.78 -13.56 3.29
CA SER A 79 11.97 -12.73 3.20
C SER A 79 12.92 -13.25 2.14
N TYR A 80 13.46 -12.34 1.36
CA TYR A 80 14.43 -12.59 0.29
C TYR A 80 15.64 -11.69 0.49
N SER A 81 16.81 -12.16 0.07
CA SER A 81 18.01 -11.31 0.01
C SER A 81 17.85 -10.20 -1.03
N SER A 82 18.75 -9.23 -1.00
CA SER A 82 18.85 -8.17 -2.04
C SER A 82 19.16 -8.73 -3.45
N LEU A 83 19.55 -9.99 -3.57
CA LEU A 83 19.76 -10.68 -4.85
C LEU A 83 18.62 -11.63 -5.21
N GLY A 84 17.56 -11.65 -4.40
CA GLY A 84 16.38 -12.46 -4.64
C GLY A 84 16.46 -13.91 -4.12
N ALA A 85 17.53 -14.32 -3.45
CA ALA A 85 17.56 -15.65 -2.83
C ALA A 85 16.57 -15.72 -1.66
N PRO A 86 15.73 -16.77 -1.55
CA PRO A 86 14.82 -16.93 -0.42
C PRO A 86 15.63 -17.13 0.87
N LEU A 87 15.28 -16.39 1.91
CA LEU A 87 15.88 -16.51 3.24
C LEU A 87 14.98 -17.35 4.15
N TRP A 88 13.72 -17.01 4.25
CA TRP A 88 12.71 -17.74 5.00
C TRP A 88 11.32 -17.32 4.55
N ASN A 89 10.31 -18.12 4.85
CA ASN A 89 8.90 -17.80 4.68
C ASN A 89 8.09 -18.44 5.79
N LEU A 90 6.92 -17.88 6.06
CA LEU A 90 6.10 -18.27 7.19
C LEU A 90 4.62 -17.98 6.88
N ARG A 91 3.76 -18.92 7.20
CA ARG A 91 2.32 -18.75 7.21
C ARG A 91 1.88 -18.13 8.54
N LEU A 92 1.01 -17.11 8.45
CA LEU A 92 0.45 -16.37 9.57
C LEU A 92 -1.04 -16.70 9.67
N GLY A 93 -1.34 -17.90 10.15
CA GLY A 93 -2.70 -18.42 10.15
C GLY A 93 -3.05 -19.15 11.44
N SER A 94 -4.34 -19.41 11.60
CA SER A 94 -4.95 -20.21 12.66
C SER A 94 -6.06 -21.07 12.05
N THR A 95 -6.98 -21.61 12.86
CA THR A 95 -8.18 -22.27 12.36
C THR A 95 -9.28 -21.28 11.90
N ALA A 96 -9.04 -19.97 12.04
CA ALA A 96 -9.88 -18.92 11.47
C ALA A 96 -9.43 -18.54 10.06
N ASN A 97 -10.08 -17.57 9.44
CA ASN A 97 -9.61 -16.98 8.19
C ASN A 97 -8.81 -15.71 8.53
N GLU A 98 -7.60 -15.61 8.04
CA GLU A 98 -6.74 -14.45 8.23
C GLU A 98 -6.27 -13.90 6.90
N ILE A 99 -6.06 -12.59 6.89
CA ILE A 99 -5.36 -11.87 5.84
C ILE A 99 -4.23 -11.05 6.46
N ALA A 100 -3.09 -10.93 5.79
CA ALA A 100 -2.01 -10.04 6.17
C ALA A 100 -1.89 -8.92 5.13
N THR A 101 -1.90 -7.66 5.59
CA THR A 101 -2.10 -6.53 4.70
C THR A 101 -0.95 -5.52 4.70
N SER A 102 -0.16 -5.46 5.76
CA SER A 102 0.94 -4.49 5.84
C SER A 102 2.03 -4.92 6.81
N THR A 103 3.26 -4.49 6.52
CA THR A 103 4.44 -4.73 7.36
C THR A 103 5.12 -3.44 7.79
N ALA A 104 5.79 -3.49 8.95
CA ALA A 104 6.74 -2.49 9.40
C ALA A 104 7.93 -3.16 10.07
N ILE A 105 9.14 -2.65 9.82
CA ILE A 105 10.39 -3.20 10.36
C ILE A 105 10.80 -2.34 11.55
N ASP A 106 11.03 -2.99 12.69
CA ASP A 106 11.47 -2.34 13.90
C ASP A 106 13.00 -2.12 13.92
N ILE A 107 13.45 -1.25 14.78
CA ILE A 107 14.88 -0.92 14.92
C ILE A 107 15.72 -2.11 15.40
N ASP A 108 15.11 -3.05 16.11
CA ASP A 108 15.73 -4.31 16.56
C ASP A 108 15.78 -5.39 15.47
N GLY A 109 15.25 -5.07 14.26
CA GLY A 109 15.13 -6.00 13.14
C GLY A 109 13.93 -6.93 13.21
N SER A 110 13.10 -6.86 14.24
CA SER A 110 11.82 -7.57 14.25
C SER A 110 10.84 -6.94 13.24
N ILE A 111 9.92 -7.75 12.73
CA ILE A 111 8.98 -7.36 11.69
C ILE A 111 7.58 -7.46 12.30
N TRP A 112 6.86 -6.35 12.25
CA TRP A 112 5.46 -6.30 12.63
C TRP A 112 4.57 -6.43 11.39
N VAL A 113 3.59 -7.33 11.46
CA VAL A 113 2.61 -7.55 10.40
C VAL A 113 1.24 -7.23 10.96
N ALA A 114 0.49 -6.40 10.24
CA ALA A 114 -0.92 -6.16 10.51
C ALA A 114 -1.78 -6.87 9.49
N GLY A 115 -2.94 -7.33 9.94
CA GLY A 115 -3.93 -7.96 9.11
C GLY A 115 -5.30 -7.99 9.76
N ALA A 116 -6.22 -8.73 9.17
CA ALA A 116 -7.53 -8.97 9.73
C ALA A 116 -7.81 -10.46 9.83
N GLY A 117 -8.70 -10.82 10.73
CA GLY A 117 -9.14 -12.21 10.91
C GLY A 117 -10.61 -12.31 11.26
N THR A 118 -11.13 -13.53 11.12
CA THR A 118 -12.47 -13.92 11.61
C THR A 118 -12.40 -14.45 13.03
N ALA A 119 -13.55 -14.61 13.67
CA ALA A 119 -13.62 -15.38 14.91
C ALA A 119 -13.27 -16.86 14.66
N ILE A 120 -12.57 -17.47 15.62
CA ILE A 120 -12.45 -18.92 15.66
C ILE A 120 -13.84 -19.49 15.99
N ILE A 121 -14.42 -20.26 15.09
CA ILE A 121 -15.66 -20.97 15.37
C ILE A 121 -15.26 -22.25 16.09
N THR A 122 -15.44 -22.27 17.41
CA THR A 122 -15.45 -23.55 18.12
C THR A 122 -16.76 -24.25 17.75
N PRO A 123 -16.71 -25.46 17.15
CA PRO A 123 -17.94 -26.18 16.89
C PRO A 123 -18.66 -26.37 18.22
N THR A 124 -19.83 -25.77 18.38
CA THR A 124 -20.67 -26.07 19.52
C THR A 124 -21.00 -27.57 19.39
N PRO A 125 -20.74 -28.40 20.41
CA PRO A 125 -21.19 -29.81 20.36
C PRO A 125 -22.64 -29.81 19.96
N ALA A 126 -22.98 -30.54 18.92
CA ALA A 126 -24.34 -30.63 18.48
C ALA A 126 -25.20 -31.01 19.69
N THR A 127 -25.93 -30.05 20.25
CA THR A 127 -27.02 -30.36 21.16
C THR A 127 -27.87 -31.35 20.38
N THR A 128 -28.18 -32.49 20.98
CA THR A 128 -29.04 -33.53 20.45
C THR A 128 -30.42 -32.94 20.12
N GLN A 129 -30.46 -32.11 19.09
CA GLN A 129 -31.70 -31.81 18.39
C GLN A 129 -32.10 -33.11 17.70
N GLY A 130 -33.33 -33.50 17.93
CA GLY A 130 -33.88 -34.77 17.47
C GLY A 130 -33.45 -35.09 16.04
N LYS A 131 -33.03 -36.31 15.83
CA LYS A 131 -32.55 -36.85 14.57
C LYS A 131 -33.45 -36.37 13.43
N ALA A 132 -32.99 -35.49 12.59
CA ALA A 132 -33.75 -35.05 11.43
C ALA A 132 -34.04 -36.29 10.59
N LEU A 133 -35.31 -36.59 10.38
CA LEU A 133 -35.74 -37.65 9.45
C LEU A 133 -35.29 -37.20 8.06
N ASN A 134 -34.41 -37.96 7.46
CA ASN A 134 -34.00 -37.82 6.06
C ASN A 134 -34.46 -39.05 5.28
N PRO A 135 -35.77 -39.18 5.02
CA PRO A 135 -36.35 -40.38 4.41
C PRO A 135 -35.87 -40.63 2.99
N ASP A 136 -35.39 -39.58 2.31
CA ASP A 136 -34.99 -39.64 0.90
C ASP A 136 -33.48 -39.85 0.72
N ASN A 137 -32.71 -40.02 1.82
CA ASN A 137 -31.26 -40.19 1.84
C ASN A 137 -30.52 -39.09 1.01
N VAL A 138 -31.05 -37.86 0.99
CA VAL A 138 -30.41 -36.74 0.35
C VAL A 138 -29.10 -36.48 1.08
N VAL A 139 -27.98 -36.51 0.36
CA VAL A 139 -26.69 -36.10 0.88
C VAL A 139 -26.80 -34.60 1.12
N LEU A 140 -26.97 -34.20 2.39
CA LEU A 140 -26.86 -32.79 2.77
C LEU A 140 -25.40 -32.44 2.65
N ASP A 141 -25.09 -31.50 1.75
CA ASP A 141 -23.77 -30.86 1.78
C ASP A 141 -23.48 -30.36 3.19
N PRO A 142 -22.29 -30.62 3.72
CA PRO A 142 -21.91 -30.05 5.02
C PRO A 142 -22.18 -28.55 4.95
N ALA A 143 -22.89 -28.03 5.96
CA ALA A 143 -23.21 -26.61 6.02
C ALA A 143 -21.94 -25.82 5.74
N LEU A 144 -21.97 -25.04 4.65
CA LEU A 144 -20.86 -24.14 4.34
C LEU A 144 -20.55 -23.35 5.60
N PRO A 145 -19.27 -23.24 6.00
CA PRO A 145 -18.90 -22.47 7.17
C PRO A 145 -19.56 -21.10 7.06
N SER A 146 -20.31 -20.69 8.09
CA SER A 146 -20.97 -19.39 8.09
C SER A 146 -19.95 -18.31 7.74
N ASN A 147 -20.28 -17.39 6.84
CA ASN A 147 -19.43 -16.25 6.50
C ASN A 147 -19.19 -15.41 7.76
N THR A 148 -18.18 -15.76 8.53
CA THR A 148 -17.76 -14.99 9.69
C THR A 148 -17.06 -13.72 9.20
N PRO A 149 -17.46 -12.53 9.71
CA PRO A 149 -16.89 -11.29 9.25
C PRO A 149 -15.42 -11.16 9.68
N LEU A 150 -14.59 -10.55 8.84
CA LEU A 150 -13.24 -10.11 9.19
C LEU A 150 -13.34 -8.91 10.15
N ASN A 151 -13.63 -9.19 11.41
CA ASN A 151 -13.84 -8.16 12.44
C ASN A 151 -12.76 -8.14 13.51
N ARG A 152 -11.61 -8.75 13.25
CA ARG A 152 -10.47 -8.77 14.16
C ARG A 152 -9.27 -8.13 13.50
N ILE A 153 -8.61 -7.20 14.20
CA ILE A 153 -7.25 -6.80 13.84
C ILE A 153 -6.30 -7.86 14.37
N LYS A 154 -5.47 -8.40 13.51
CA LYS A 154 -4.42 -9.34 13.87
C LYS A 154 -3.07 -8.63 13.79
N LEU A 155 -2.22 -8.85 14.79
CA LEU A 155 -0.85 -8.39 14.80
C LEU A 155 0.07 -9.58 15.05
N TRP A 156 1.07 -9.73 14.22
CA TRP A 156 2.13 -10.71 14.39
C TRP A 156 3.46 -9.98 14.52
N GLN A 157 4.25 -10.36 15.52
CA GLN A 157 5.66 -9.98 15.60
C GLN A 157 6.49 -11.16 15.14
N VAL A 158 7.34 -10.95 14.15
CA VAL A 158 8.19 -11.98 13.54
C VAL A 158 9.64 -11.54 13.70
N SER A 159 10.53 -12.46 14.06
CA SER A 159 11.96 -12.18 14.14
C SER A 159 12.56 -11.96 12.75
N SER A 160 13.73 -11.37 12.66
CA SER A 160 14.51 -11.26 11.42
C SER A 160 14.86 -12.62 10.78
N THR A 161 14.73 -13.71 11.53
CA THR A 161 14.99 -15.11 11.08
C THR A 161 13.71 -15.90 10.78
N GLY A 162 12.53 -15.25 10.79
CA GLY A 162 11.28 -15.89 10.39
C GLY A 162 10.57 -16.69 11.48
N ASN A 163 10.77 -16.38 12.77
CA ASN A 163 10.03 -17.01 13.86
C ASN A 163 8.96 -16.08 14.40
N ILE A 164 7.74 -16.57 14.64
CA ILE A 164 6.71 -15.81 15.35
C ILE A 164 7.17 -15.62 16.79
N LEU A 165 7.30 -14.35 17.20
CA LEU A 165 7.64 -13.97 18.57
C LEU A 165 6.37 -13.74 19.40
N ASN A 166 5.40 -13.03 18.82
CA ASN A 166 4.14 -12.72 19.48
C ASN A 166 3.00 -12.64 18.46
N THR A 167 1.78 -12.90 18.95
CA THR A 167 0.54 -12.69 18.20
C THR A 167 -0.47 -11.99 19.10
N PHE A 168 -1.10 -10.92 18.61
CA PHE A 168 -2.10 -10.15 19.33
C PHE A 168 -3.35 -9.96 18.48
N GLU A 169 -4.47 -9.76 19.14
CA GLU A 169 -5.76 -9.61 18.49
C GLU A 169 -6.58 -8.52 19.18
N PHE A 170 -7.27 -7.70 18.37
CA PHE A 170 -8.28 -6.75 18.81
C PHE A 170 -9.61 -7.06 18.12
N VAL A 171 -10.69 -7.20 18.88
CA VAL A 171 -12.04 -7.47 18.36
C VAL A 171 -12.75 -6.17 18.07
N SER A 172 -13.15 -5.97 16.83
CA SER A 172 -13.97 -4.85 16.38
C SER A 172 -15.46 -5.26 16.29
N GLU A 173 -16.35 -4.31 16.54
CA GLU A 173 -17.80 -4.51 16.33
C GLU A 173 -18.15 -4.61 14.83
N ASN A 174 -17.32 -4.04 13.96
CA ASN A 174 -17.55 -3.95 12.51
C ASN A 174 -16.48 -4.72 11.76
N ILE A 175 -16.76 -5.03 10.49
CA ILE A 175 -15.73 -5.51 9.56
C ILE A 175 -14.62 -4.46 9.50
N ILE A 176 -13.37 -4.91 9.61
CA ILE A 176 -12.21 -4.04 9.67
C ILE A 176 -11.14 -4.50 8.69
N HIS A 177 -10.53 -3.54 8.00
CA HIS A 177 -9.46 -3.80 7.05
C HIS A 177 -8.25 -2.89 7.35
N PRO A 178 -7.29 -3.36 8.13
CA PRO A 178 -5.99 -2.68 8.29
C PRO A 178 -5.33 -2.49 6.92
N LYS A 179 -4.76 -1.33 6.68
CA LYS A 179 -4.08 -1.04 5.39
C LYS A 179 -2.65 -0.58 5.56
N LYS A 180 -2.32 -0.01 6.74
CA LYS A 180 -0.94 0.34 7.04
C LYS A 180 -0.68 0.20 8.52
N ILE A 181 0.45 -0.43 8.84
CA ILE A 181 1.05 -0.44 10.18
C ILE A 181 2.28 0.45 10.18
N LEU A 182 2.46 1.22 11.25
CA LEU A 182 3.59 2.11 11.48
C LEU A 182 4.15 1.85 12.88
N ILE A 183 5.45 2.03 13.03
CA ILE A 183 6.12 1.96 14.33
C ILE A 183 6.38 3.38 14.81
N SER A 184 5.99 3.69 16.04
CA SER A 184 6.21 4.98 16.69
C SER A 184 6.70 4.77 18.12
N GLY A 185 8.01 4.67 18.28
CA GLY A 185 8.64 4.34 19.57
C GLY A 185 8.20 2.98 20.11
N ALA A 186 7.59 2.94 21.28
CA ALA A 186 7.06 1.72 21.90
C ALA A 186 5.68 1.29 21.37
N ASN A 187 5.10 2.07 20.46
CA ASN A 187 3.75 1.85 19.97
C ASN A 187 3.75 1.46 18.49
N LEU A 188 2.69 0.75 18.12
CA LEU A 188 2.29 0.44 16.76
C LEU A 188 1.04 1.26 16.44
N ILE A 189 1.01 1.91 15.30
CA ILE A 189 -0.15 2.64 14.80
C ILE A 189 -0.70 1.87 13.62
N ILE A 190 -1.97 1.52 13.65
CA ILE A 190 -2.65 0.83 12.56
C ILE A 190 -3.76 1.74 12.03
N VAL A 191 -3.78 1.92 10.72
CA VAL A 191 -4.83 2.66 10.01
C VAL A 191 -5.43 1.81 8.90
N GLY A 192 -6.67 2.11 8.53
CA GLY A 192 -7.37 1.39 7.46
C GLY A 192 -8.84 1.79 7.41
N ASP A 193 -9.68 0.87 6.96
CA ASP A 193 -11.11 1.06 6.76
C ASP A 193 -11.93 0.19 7.71
N SER A 194 -13.01 0.76 8.23
CA SER A 194 -14.06 0.06 8.98
C SER A 194 -15.37 0.14 8.19
N TYR A 195 -16.03 -1.01 8.04
CA TYR A 195 -17.24 -1.16 7.24
C TYR A 195 -18.42 -1.45 8.17
N GLU A 196 -19.43 -0.58 8.12
CA GLU A 196 -20.68 -0.74 8.84
C GLU A 196 -21.86 -0.60 7.88
N LYS A 197 -22.58 -1.72 7.62
CA LYS A 197 -23.65 -1.75 6.60
C LYS A 197 -23.16 -1.21 5.25
N SER A 198 -23.68 -0.05 4.82
CA SER A 198 -23.29 0.62 3.58
C SER A 198 -22.29 1.77 3.77
N ALA A 199 -21.84 2.00 4.99
CA ALA A 199 -20.90 3.06 5.31
C ALA A 199 -19.47 2.53 5.40
N VAL A 200 -18.52 3.37 4.97
CA VAL A 200 -17.07 3.13 5.14
C VAL A 200 -16.50 4.33 5.89
N THR A 201 -15.80 4.07 6.98
CA THR A 201 -15.07 5.08 7.75
C THR A 201 -13.60 4.71 7.82
N GLY A 202 -12.72 5.71 7.74
CA GLY A 202 -11.31 5.50 8.07
C GLY A 202 -11.16 5.24 9.55
N PHE A 203 -10.20 4.40 9.95
CA PHE A 203 -9.91 4.20 11.36
C PHE A 203 -8.43 4.40 11.70
N TYR A 204 -8.20 4.64 12.99
CA TYR A 204 -6.91 4.72 13.65
C TYR A 204 -6.98 3.99 14.98
N ILE A 205 -5.98 3.18 15.28
CA ILE A 205 -5.84 2.50 16.56
C ILE A 205 -4.35 2.41 16.93
N ILE A 206 -4.06 2.51 18.22
CA ILE A 206 -2.72 2.29 18.76
C ILE A 206 -2.70 0.93 19.45
N ALA A 207 -1.62 0.19 19.25
CA ALA A 207 -1.27 -0.97 20.06
C ALA A 207 0.12 -0.77 20.66
N THR A 208 0.34 -1.19 21.90
CA THR A 208 1.70 -1.33 22.41
C THR A 208 2.37 -2.56 21.78
N LYS A 209 3.70 -2.62 21.80
CA LYS A 209 4.44 -3.83 21.38
C LYS A 209 4.20 -5.04 22.30
N THR A 210 3.49 -4.85 23.41
CA THR A 210 3.04 -5.90 24.35
C THR A 210 1.58 -6.29 24.16
N GLY A 211 0.90 -5.79 23.10
CA GLY A 211 -0.44 -6.20 22.73
C GLY A 211 -1.59 -5.48 23.42
N VAL A 212 -1.35 -4.34 24.08
CA VAL A 212 -2.43 -3.52 24.66
C VAL A 212 -2.92 -2.54 23.59
N PHE A 213 -4.22 -2.63 23.26
CA PHE A 213 -4.85 -1.78 22.26
C PHE A 213 -5.61 -0.60 22.89
N SER A 214 -5.56 0.55 22.22
CA SER A 214 -6.45 1.68 22.50
C SER A 214 -7.85 1.41 21.91
N PRO A 215 -8.87 2.19 22.28
CA PRO A 215 -10.11 2.24 21.52
C PRO A 215 -9.86 2.66 20.06
N ILE A 216 -10.70 2.14 19.14
CA ILE A 216 -10.69 2.58 17.73
C ILE A 216 -11.21 4.01 17.62
N ILE A 217 -10.51 4.85 16.89
CA ILE A 217 -10.95 6.18 16.50
C ILE A 217 -11.37 6.13 15.03
N LYS A 218 -12.61 6.55 14.73
CA LYS A 218 -13.15 6.58 13.37
C LYS A 218 -13.13 7.99 12.80
N TYR A 219 -12.83 8.12 11.50
CA TYR A 219 -12.87 9.38 10.75
C TYR A 219 -13.91 9.29 9.64
N GLY A 220 -14.73 10.34 9.51
CA GLY A 220 -15.85 10.35 8.59
C GLY A 220 -17.06 9.59 9.13
N VAL A 221 -18.12 9.53 8.33
CA VAL A 221 -19.39 8.90 8.73
C VAL A 221 -19.96 7.96 7.69
N LYS A 222 -19.56 8.07 6.41
CA LYS A 222 -20.19 7.30 5.33
C LYS A 222 -19.26 6.89 4.20
N SER A 223 -18.31 7.75 3.83
CA SER A 223 -17.50 7.54 2.61
C SER A 223 -16.07 8.06 2.79
N THR A 224 -15.45 7.72 3.91
CA THR A 224 -14.05 8.06 4.21
C THR A 224 -13.22 6.80 4.26
N GLN A 225 -12.12 6.78 3.51
CA GLN A 225 -11.15 5.68 3.46
C GLN A 225 -9.76 6.20 3.77
N ILE A 226 -8.96 5.40 4.48
CA ILE A 226 -7.53 5.61 4.69
C ILE A 226 -6.77 4.47 4.03
N ASN A 227 -5.96 4.79 3.03
CA ASN A 227 -5.28 3.78 2.20
C ASN A 227 -3.82 3.58 2.57
N SER A 228 -3.15 4.58 3.12
CA SER A 228 -1.73 4.51 3.50
C SER A 228 -1.40 5.62 4.50
N ALA A 229 -0.28 5.50 5.18
CA ALA A 229 0.21 6.51 6.11
C ALA A 229 1.73 6.43 6.29
N ILE A 230 2.31 7.52 6.77
CA ILE A 230 3.70 7.62 7.25
C ILE A 230 3.72 8.24 8.64
N SER A 231 4.71 7.87 9.45
CA SER A 231 4.94 8.46 10.78
C SER A 231 5.90 9.65 10.70
N ASN A 232 5.68 10.64 11.56
CA ASN A 232 6.61 11.72 11.84
C ASN A 232 7.41 11.40 13.12
N SER A 233 8.52 12.10 13.31
CA SER A 233 9.38 11.92 14.50
C SER A 233 8.70 12.27 15.83
N ASP A 234 7.65 13.10 15.82
CA ASP A 234 6.84 13.47 16.98
C ASP A 234 5.73 12.46 17.31
N GLY A 235 5.69 11.33 16.61
CA GLY A 235 4.67 10.29 16.75
C GLY A 235 3.32 10.61 16.07
N SER A 236 3.17 11.82 15.50
CA SER A 236 2.03 12.11 14.62
C SER A 236 2.17 11.36 13.30
N ILE A 237 1.05 11.20 12.56
CA ILE A 237 1.07 10.60 11.24
C ILE A 237 0.49 11.52 10.18
N VAL A 238 0.94 11.31 8.95
CA VAL A 238 0.28 11.81 7.75
C VAL A 238 -0.34 10.60 7.04
N ALA A 239 -1.66 10.53 7.03
CA ALA A 239 -2.40 9.48 6.34
C ALA A 239 -3.03 10.04 5.05
N VAL A 240 -3.25 9.16 4.07
CA VAL A 240 -3.87 9.52 2.79
C VAL A 240 -4.97 8.55 2.42
N GLY A 241 -5.94 9.08 1.67
CA GLY A 241 -7.07 8.27 1.23
C GLY A 241 -8.06 9.10 0.41
N SER A 242 -9.33 8.89 0.66
CA SER A 242 -10.41 9.59 -0.03
C SER A 242 -11.61 9.82 0.89
N SER A 243 -12.36 10.89 0.65
CA SER A 243 -13.57 11.16 1.43
C SER A 243 -14.59 12.02 0.68
N GLY A 244 -15.86 11.61 0.79
CA GLY A 244 -17.02 12.42 0.46
C GLY A 244 -17.69 13.04 1.69
N ASP A 245 -17.13 12.83 2.91
CA ASP A 245 -17.70 13.34 4.15
C ASP A 245 -17.19 14.74 4.51
N LEU A 246 -17.92 15.46 5.35
CA LEU A 246 -17.44 16.65 6.02
C LEU A 246 -16.41 16.27 7.07
N LEU A 247 -15.18 16.80 6.97
CA LEU A 247 -14.07 16.52 7.90
C LEU A 247 -13.50 17.85 8.42
N LEU A 248 -13.42 18.06 9.73
CA LEU A 248 -12.95 19.31 10.35
C LEU A 248 -13.56 20.57 9.70
N ASN A 249 -14.87 20.57 9.42
CA ASN A 249 -15.58 21.65 8.71
C ASN A 249 -15.11 21.89 7.27
N VAL A 250 -14.26 21.03 6.70
CA VAL A 250 -13.85 21.10 5.29
C VAL A 250 -14.76 20.20 4.47
N LYS A 251 -15.61 20.83 3.63
CA LYS A 251 -16.55 20.13 2.75
C LYS A 251 -15.84 19.54 1.53
N PRO A 252 -16.32 18.40 1.00
CA PRO A 252 -15.88 17.93 -0.32
C PRO A 252 -16.33 18.90 -1.41
N LEU A 253 -15.52 19.08 -2.44
CA LEU A 253 -15.84 19.89 -3.63
C LEU A 253 -16.32 19.03 -4.80
N SER A 254 -16.09 17.72 -4.73
CA SER A 254 -16.64 16.74 -5.67
C SER A 254 -17.35 15.62 -4.90
N LYS A 255 -17.80 14.57 -5.60
CA LYS A 255 -18.46 13.43 -4.96
C LYS A 255 -17.52 12.72 -3.97
N VAL A 256 -16.26 12.59 -4.34
CA VAL A 256 -15.17 12.02 -3.52
C VAL A 256 -13.89 12.76 -3.86
N ASP A 257 -13.25 13.35 -2.86
CA ASP A 257 -11.96 14.01 -2.97
C ASP A 257 -10.85 13.12 -2.40
N ALA A 258 -9.67 13.23 -2.97
CA ALA A 258 -8.47 12.70 -2.33
C ALA A 258 -8.15 13.55 -1.08
N VAL A 259 -7.85 12.88 0.03
CA VAL A 259 -7.66 13.55 1.33
C VAL A 259 -6.31 13.16 1.92
N THR A 260 -5.64 14.17 2.47
CA THR A 260 -4.48 14.02 3.33
C THR A 260 -4.90 14.41 4.75
N PHE A 261 -4.73 13.51 5.68
CA PHE A 261 -5.06 13.66 7.11
C PHE A 261 -3.78 13.88 7.89
N LYS A 262 -3.71 14.91 8.73
CA LYS A 262 -2.69 15.02 9.77
C LYS A 262 -3.33 14.60 11.09
N ILE A 263 -2.81 13.55 11.70
CA ILE A 263 -3.37 12.93 12.91
C ILE A 263 -2.29 12.97 13.98
N SER A 264 -2.64 13.42 15.19
CA SER A 264 -1.71 13.45 16.32
C SER A 264 -1.31 12.03 16.76
N SER A 265 -0.29 11.92 17.61
CA SER A 265 0.12 10.66 18.25
C SER A 265 -0.96 10.02 19.13
N THR A 266 -2.02 10.76 19.47
CA THR A 266 -3.18 10.28 20.24
C THR A 266 -4.42 10.05 19.39
N GLY A 267 -4.31 10.13 18.05
CA GLY A 267 -5.42 9.89 17.12
C GLY A 267 -6.33 11.11 16.89
N VAL A 268 -5.99 12.31 17.39
CA VAL A 268 -6.79 13.52 17.11
C VAL A 268 -6.51 14.01 15.70
N LEU A 269 -7.56 14.16 14.90
CA LEU A 269 -7.47 14.74 13.56
C LEU A 269 -7.16 16.23 13.66
N GLN A 270 -5.97 16.66 13.26
CA GLN A 270 -5.46 18.02 13.40
C GLN A 270 -5.69 18.87 12.15
N GLN A 271 -5.56 18.25 10.97
CA GLN A 271 -5.69 18.93 9.69
C GLN A 271 -6.21 18.01 8.62
N VAL A 272 -6.99 18.56 7.69
CA VAL A 272 -7.46 17.91 6.49
C VAL A 272 -7.10 18.77 5.29
N ALA A 273 -6.39 18.20 4.33
CA ALA A 273 -6.14 18.82 3.04
C ALA A 273 -6.83 18.00 1.94
N ARG A 274 -7.62 18.66 1.08
CA ARG A 274 -8.31 18.01 -0.03
C ARG A 274 -7.63 18.35 -1.34
N ALA A 275 -7.35 17.31 -2.12
CA ALA A 275 -6.95 17.45 -3.51
C ALA A 275 -8.14 17.09 -4.39
N THR A 276 -8.69 18.08 -5.04
CA THR A 276 -9.94 17.92 -5.79
C THR A 276 -9.80 18.50 -7.20
N LEU A 277 -10.66 18.03 -8.09
CA LEU A 277 -10.88 18.58 -9.40
C LEU A 277 -12.38 18.50 -9.68
N LYS A 278 -13.02 19.62 -10.04
CA LYS A 278 -14.47 19.70 -10.25
C LYS A 278 -14.97 18.59 -11.17
N SER A 279 -16.09 17.98 -10.82
CA SER A 279 -16.75 16.90 -11.57
C SER A 279 -15.88 15.63 -11.76
N THR A 280 -15.00 15.35 -10.81
CA THR A 280 -14.16 14.14 -10.82
C THR A 280 -14.31 13.35 -9.52
N THR A 281 -13.80 12.12 -9.54
CA THR A 281 -13.44 11.36 -8.33
C THR A 281 -11.92 11.32 -8.25
N ARG A 282 -11.38 11.72 -7.12
CA ARG A 282 -9.94 11.63 -6.86
C ARG A 282 -9.66 10.84 -5.58
N THR A 283 -8.66 9.99 -5.62
CA THR A 283 -8.23 9.18 -4.48
C THR A 283 -6.71 9.20 -4.37
N TRP A 284 -6.18 9.21 -3.14
CA TRP A 284 -4.81 8.84 -2.87
C TRP A 284 -4.76 7.37 -2.46
N SER A 285 -3.86 6.60 -3.05
CA SER A 285 -3.70 5.16 -2.79
C SER A 285 -2.46 4.86 -1.98
N ALA A 286 -1.43 5.70 -2.08
CA ALA A 286 -0.15 5.52 -1.41
C ALA A 286 0.45 6.86 -0.99
N ILE A 287 1.19 6.84 0.10
CA ILE A 287 2.10 7.90 0.52
C ILE A 287 3.41 7.26 0.97
N ASP A 288 4.53 7.92 0.69
CA ASP A 288 5.82 7.49 1.16
C ASP A 288 6.63 8.68 1.73
N SER A 289 7.79 8.38 2.26
CA SER A 289 8.67 9.33 2.91
C SER A 289 8.86 10.58 2.05
N GLY A 290 9.06 11.73 2.70
CA GLY A 290 9.13 13.00 2.03
C GLY A 290 7.80 13.47 1.41
N LEU A 291 6.65 12.94 1.84
CA LEU A 291 5.29 13.35 1.44
C LEU A 291 5.03 13.21 -0.08
N LEU A 292 5.57 12.15 -0.70
CA LEU A 292 5.23 11.75 -2.05
C LEU A 292 3.91 10.98 -2.01
N GLN A 293 2.90 11.43 -2.74
CA GLN A 293 1.57 10.81 -2.78
C GLN A 293 1.25 10.32 -4.18
N GLY A 294 0.77 9.09 -4.26
CA GLY A 294 0.28 8.45 -5.48
C GLY A 294 -1.19 8.11 -5.39
N GLY A 295 -1.89 8.18 -6.53
CA GLY A 295 -3.30 7.87 -6.60
C GLY A 295 -3.85 7.97 -8.00
N LYS A 296 -5.15 8.23 -8.11
CA LYS A 296 -5.83 8.39 -9.40
C LYS A 296 -6.85 9.52 -9.40
N VAL A 297 -7.11 10.06 -10.59
CA VAL A 297 -8.21 10.96 -10.90
C VAL A 297 -9.06 10.31 -11.98
N SER A 298 -10.37 10.20 -11.76
CA SER A 298 -11.31 9.66 -12.72
C SER A 298 -12.37 10.69 -13.06
N TYR A 299 -12.60 10.94 -14.35
CA TYR A 299 -13.58 11.86 -14.87
C TYR A 299 -14.12 11.35 -16.21
N SER A 300 -15.47 11.40 -16.39
CA SER A 300 -16.14 10.82 -17.54
C SER A 300 -15.66 9.39 -17.81
N ASN A 301 -14.98 9.15 -18.92
CA ASN A 301 -14.44 7.86 -19.34
C ASN A 301 -12.90 7.79 -19.26
N LYS A 302 -12.27 8.74 -18.57
CA LYS A 302 -10.80 8.82 -18.44
C LYS A 302 -10.37 8.61 -17.01
N THR A 303 -9.24 7.92 -16.86
CA THR A 303 -8.52 7.79 -15.58
C THR A 303 -7.07 8.24 -15.81
N GLU A 304 -6.56 9.00 -14.85
CA GLU A 304 -5.17 9.45 -14.83
C GLU A 304 -4.49 8.97 -13.54
N ALA A 305 -3.28 8.45 -13.66
CA ALA A 305 -2.34 8.34 -12.56
C ALA A 305 -2.03 9.75 -12.05
N ALA A 306 -2.11 9.96 -10.75
CA ALA A 306 -1.81 11.23 -10.10
C ALA A 306 -0.64 11.05 -9.14
N ILE A 307 0.42 11.83 -9.34
CA ILE A 307 1.62 11.81 -8.50
C ILE A 307 1.87 13.23 -8.03
N THR A 308 1.97 13.44 -6.73
CA THR A 308 2.16 14.76 -6.16
C THR A 308 3.17 14.71 -5.01
N LYS A 309 4.16 15.58 -5.03
CA LYS A 309 5.06 15.85 -3.91
C LYS A 309 4.50 17.02 -3.12
N PHE A 310 4.34 16.83 -1.81
CA PHE A 310 3.90 17.89 -0.90
C PHE A 310 5.06 18.39 -0.05
N SER A 311 4.93 19.61 0.41
CA SER A 311 5.77 20.16 1.50
C SER A 311 5.20 19.74 2.86
N ALA A 312 5.98 19.96 3.93
CA ALA A 312 5.51 19.75 5.31
C ALA A 312 4.28 20.61 5.68
N LEU A 313 4.00 21.68 4.93
CA LEU A 313 2.81 22.52 5.09
C LEU A 313 1.62 22.03 4.25
N ASN A 314 1.66 20.82 3.71
CA ASN A 314 0.65 20.24 2.82
C ASN A 314 0.40 21.08 1.54
N LYS A 315 1.38 21.84 1.09
CA LYS A 315 1.32 22.55 -0.20
C LYS A 315 1.98 21.69 -1.28
N PRO A 316 1.37 21.55 -2.47
CA PRO A 316 1.99 20.81 -3.55
C PRO A 316 3.27 21.53 -4.00
N VAL A 317 4.40 20.81 -4.02
CA VAL A 317 5.68 21.27 -4.57
C VAL A 317 5.68 21.09 -6.07
N TRP A 318 5.25 19.91 -6.52
CA TRP A 318 4.99 19.61 -7.92
C TRP A 318 3.88 18.53 -8.02
N ASN A 319 3.22 18.48 -9.17
CA ASN A 319 2.29 17.41 -9.48
C ASN A 319 2.39 17.03 -10.97
N VAL A 320 2.22 15.75 -11.24
CA VAL A 320 2.15 15.23 -12.62
C VAL A 320 0.97 14.27 -12.72
N ARG A 321 0.36 14.21 -13.91
CA ARG A 321 -0.73 13.30 -14.24
C ARG A 321 -0.49 12.67 -15.60
N TYR A 322 -0.77 11.37 -15.72
CA TYR A 322 -0.62 10.60 -16.95
C TYR A 322 -1.85 9.73 -17.18
N LEU A 323 -2.30 9.59 -18.42
CA LEU A 323 -3.38 8.67 -18.77
C LEU A 323 -3.04 7.25 -18.28
N SER A 324 -3.96 6.64 -17.53
CA SER A 324 -3.73 5.38 -16.82
C SER A 324 -4.96 4.49 -16.83
N LYS A 325 -4.73 3.17 -16.66
CA LYS A 325 -5.77 2.17 -16.38
C LYS A 325 -5.76 1.69 -14.92
N SER A 326 -4.84 2.18 -14.10
CA SER A 326 -4.73 1.79 -12.68
C SER A 326 -4.58 3.01 -11.78
N THR A 327 -4.60 2.77 -10.48
CA THR A 327 -4.08 3.70 -9.48
C THR A 327 -2.56 3.77 -9.56
N THR A 328 -1.95 4.67 -8.77
CA THR A 328 -0.49 4.84 -8.71
C THR A 328 0.02 4.43 -7.34
N LEU A 329 1.03 3.57 -7.32
CA LEU A 329 1.84 3.31 -6.15
C LEU A 329 3.11 4.17 -6.22
N VAL A 330 3.62 4.56 -5.06
CA VAL A 330 4.82 5.40 -4.94
C VAL A 330 5.75 4.87 -3.87
N ALA A 331 7.05 5.10 -4.06
CA ALA A 331 8.09 4.84 -3.07
C ALA A 331 9.16 5.94 -3.16
N SER A 332 9.87 6.18 -2.06
CA SER A 332 10.95 7.17 -1.96
C SER A 332 12.20 6.52 -1.39
N GLY A 333 13.26 6.57 -2.13
CA GLY A 333 14.63 6.28 -1.71
C GLY A 333 15.50 7.50 -2.01
N LYS A 334 16.60 7.32 -2.72
CA LYS A 334 17.43 8.41 -3.23
C LYS A 334 16.63 9.37 -4.12
N ASN A 335 15.72 8.84 -4.93
CA ASN A 335 14.78 9.56 -5.78
C ASN A 335 13.34 9.13 -5.49
N SER A 336 12.39 9.81 -6.11
CA SER A 336 10.96 9.47 -6.05
C SER A 336 10.62 8.47 -7.14
N TRP A 337 9.84 7.45 -6.81
CA TRP A 337 9.41 6.40 -7.74
C TRP A 337 7.89 6.33 -7.80
N ALA A 338 7.38 6.03 -8.99
CA ALA A 338 5.95 5.84 -9.20
C ALA A 338 5.70 4.76 -10.25
N THR A 339 4.71 3.89 -9.99
CA THR A 339 4.30 2.84 -10.92
C THR A 339 2.79 2.90 -11.16
N PHE A 340 2.39 2.68 -12.42
CA PHE A 340 1.00 2.64 -12.87
C PHE A 340 0.92 1.98 -14.24
N ILE A 341 -0.30 1.70 -14.73
CA ILE A 341 -0.53 1.18 -16.09
C ILE A 341 -0.78 2.36 -17.03
N SER A 342 0.25 2.73 -17.81
CA SER A 342 0.16 3.83 -18.77
C SER A 342 -0.70 3.47 -19.98
N SER A 343 -1.67 4.33 -20.31
CA SER A 343 -2.51 4.19 -21.51
C SER A 343 -2.35 5.35 -22.49
N GLY A 344 -1.30 6.17 -22.32
CA GLY A 344 -1.03 7.30 -23.18
C GLY A 344 0.40 7.79 -23.08
N VAL A 345 0.65 8.96 -23.64
CA VAL A 345 1.97 9.59 -23.66
C VAL A 345 2.41 9.98 -22.24
N ILE A 346 3.71 9.90 -21.97
CA ILE A 346 4.33 10.35 -20.73
C ILE A 346 5.21 11.57 -21.06
N LYS A 347 4.91 12.71 -20.45
CA LYS A 347 5.74 13.92 -20.59
C LYS A 347 7.16 13.63 -20.12
N GLY A 348 8.15 13.94 -20.93
CA GLY A 348 9.56 13.63 -20.66
C GLY A 348 10.05 12.34 -21.36
N ILE A 349 9.16 11.56 -21.99
CA ILE A 349 9.52 10.38 -22.79
C ILE A 349 8.87 10.52 -24.20
N PRO A 350 9.45 11.29 -25.11
CA PRO A 350 8.81 11.65 -26.40
C PRO A 350 8.43 10.46 -27.26
N ALA A 351 9.24 9.39 -27.25
CA ALA A 351 9.01 8.18 -28.04
C ALA A 351 7.93 7.26 -27.44
N TRP A 352 7.44 7.52 -26.22
CA TRP A 352 6.47 6.68 -25.55
C TRP A 352 5.05 6.93 -26.06
N LYS A 353 4.57 6.01 -26.89
CA LYS A 353 3.21 5.98 -27.46
C LYS A 353 2.69 4.54 -27.41
N PRO A 354 2.24 4.06 -26.24
CA PRO A 354 1.84 2.66 -26.09
C PRO A 354 0.58 2.39 -26.91
N LYS A 355 0.60 1.30 -27.72
CA LYS A 355 -0.57 0.82 -28.47
C LYS A 355 -1.59 0.13 -27.55
N VAL A 356 -1.11 -0.48 -26.49
CA VAL A 356 -1.90 -1.12 -25.43
C VAL A 356 -1.48 -0.55 -24.09
N ALA A 357 -2.38 -0.58 -23.10
CA ALA A 357 -2.06 -0.14 -21.75
C ALA A 357 -0.92 -0.99 -21.18
N THR A 358 0.15 -0.35 -20.76
CA THR A 358 1.42 -0.99 -20.40
C THR A 358 1.85 -0.55 -19.00
N PRO A 359 2.18 -1.48 -18.11
CA PRO A 359 2.72 -1.16 -16.78
C PRO A 359 4.08 -0.46 -16.90
N VAL A 360 4.26 0.63 -16.18
CA VAL A 360 5.48 1.44 -16.19
C VAL A 360 5.95 1.76 -14.77
N LEU A 361 7.26 1.91 -14.62
CA LEU A 361 7.92 2.43 -13.43
C LEU A 361 8.71 3.66 -13.84
N LEU A 362 8.48 4.77 -13.16
CA LEU A 362 9.12 6.06 -13.40
C LEU A 362 9.98 6.46 -12.21
N GLU A 363 11.19 6.86 -12.46
CA GLU A 363 12.03 7.60 -11.54
C GLU A 363 11.82 9.09 -11.78
N LEU A 364 11.48 9.82 -10.73
CA LEU A 364 11.11 11.24 -10.78
C LEU A 364 12.10 12.09 -10.01
N GLY A 365 12.53 13.17 -10.62
CA GLY A 365 13.43 14.14 -10.02
C GLY A 365 12.73 15.11 -9.07
N LYS A 366 13.52 16.09 -8.59
CA LYS A 366 13.07 17.05 -7.57
C LYS A 366 11.95 17.97 -8.03
N LYS A 367 11.74 18.14 -9.34
CA LYS A 367 10.67 18.95 -9.94
C LYS A 367 9.58 18.10 -10.59
N GLY A 368 9.60 16.77 -10.39
CA GLY A 368 8.67 15.80 -11.01
C GLY A 368 9.00 15.47 -12.46
N GLU A 369 10.19 15.84 -12.95
CA GLU A 369 10.71 15.41 -14.25
C GLU A 369 11.05 13.92 -14.25
N VAL A 370 10.85 13.24 -15.36
CA VAL A 370 11.22 11.83 -15.51
C VAL A 370 12.72 11.73 -15.74
N LEU A 371 13.42 11.09 -14.80
CA LEU A 371 14.87 10.82 -14.88
C LEU A 371 15.14 9.51 -15.63
N THR A 372 14.45 8.46 -15.22
CA THR A 372 14.55 7.13 -15.83
C THR A 372 13.17 6.51 -15.90
N SER A 373 12.97 5.61 -16.87
CA SER A 373 11.67 4.96 -17.06
C SER A 373 11.84 3.51 -17.52
N TYR A 374 10.93 2.68 -17.03
CA TYR A 374 10.94 1.23 -17.31
C TYR A 374 9.54 0.74 -17.65
N THR A 375 9.47 -0.25 -18.55
CA THR A 375 8.30 -1.11 -18.67
C THR A 375 8.43 -2.30 -17.73
N LEU A 376 7.34 -2.66 -17.08
CA LEU A 376 7.21 -3.86 -16.27
C LEU A 376 6.50 -4.95 -17.08
N ALA A 377 6.82 -6.22 -16.80
CA ALA A 377 6.20 -7.36 -17.49
C ALA A 377 4.71 -7.52 -17.11
N ALA A 378 4.33 -7.08 -15.92
CA ALA A 378 2.95 -7.15 -15.40
C ALA A 378 2.66 -5.94 -14.49
N PRO A 379 1.38 -5.67 -14.14
CA PRO A 379 1.02 -4.61 -13.20
C PRO A 379 1.73 -4.75 -11.85
N ALA A 380 2.18 -3.62 -11.29
CA ALA A 380 2.75 -3.59 -9.96
C ALA A 380 1.64 -3.65 -8.90
N VAL A 381 1.83 -4.49 -7.86
CA VAL A 381 0.94 -4.62 -6.69
C VAL A 381 1.57 -4.04 -5.43
N ALA A 382 2.90 -4.01 -5.34
CA ALA A 382 3.62 -3.38 -4.25
C ALA A 382 4.93 -2.74 -4.74
N ILE A 383 5.37 -1.69 -4.05
CA ILE A 383 6.64 -1.00 -4.32
C ILE A 383 7.25 -0.53 -3.00
N GLY A 384 8.55 -0.72 -2.86
CA GLY A 384 9.35 -0.18 -1.77
C GLY A 384 10.68 0.34 -2.28
N ALA A 385 11.27 1.30 -1.59
CA ALA A 385 12.60 1.82 -1.92
C ALA A 385 13.37 2.16 -0.65
N ASN A 386 14.67 1.90 -0.66
CA ASN A 386 15.62 2.41 0.31
C ASN A 386 16.96 2.72 -0.38
N ASN A 387 17.92 3.24 0.38
CA ASN A 387 19.21 3.65 -0.20
C ASN A 387 20.16 2.47 -0.40
N GLU A 388 19.97 1.37 0.30
CA GLU A 388 20.86 0.21 0.35
C GLU A 388 20.50 -0.81 -0.75
N ILE A 389 19.22 -1.11 -0.91
CA ILE A 389 18.75 -2.10 -1.92
C ILE A 389 18.37 -1.41 -3.24
N GLY A 390 17.97 -0.12 -3.19
CA GLY A 390 17.39 0.57 -4.32
C GLY A 390 15.87 0.47 -4.31
N THR A 391 15.25 0.19 -5.46
CA THR A 391 13.78 0.11 -5.61
C THR A 391 13.36 -1.31 -5.95
N ALA A 392 12.47 -1.87 -5.13
CA ALA A 392 11.87 -3.18 -5.33
C ALA A 392 10.39 -3.04 -5.72
N VAL A 393 9.97 -3.74 -6.75
CA VAL A 393 8.60 -3.76 -7.25
C VAL A 393 8.11 -5.19 -7.36
N ILE A 394 6.95 -5.46 -6.79
CA ILE A 394 6.24 -6.72 -7.03
C ILE A 394 5.23 -6.51 -8.13
N THR A 395 5.31 -7.34 -9.14
CA THR A 395 4.37 -7.39 -10.27
C THR A 395 3.51 -8.64 -10.18
N ASP A 396 2.28 -8.57 -10.69
CA ASP A 396 1.32 -9.67 -10.73
C ASP A 396 0.86 -9.90 -12.17
N SER A 397 1.18 -11.08 -12.70
CA SER A 397 0.79 -11.51 -14.07
C SER A 397 -0.55 -12.24 -14.11
N GLY A 398 -1.16 -12.54 -12.98
CA GLY A 398 -2.32 -13.44 -12.84
C GLY A 398 -1.94 -14.93 -12.84
N ALA A 399 -0.64 -15.26 -12.93
CA ALA A 399 -0.11 -16.63 -12.86
C ALA A 399 1.14 -16.71 -11.95
N SER A 400 1.83 -15.61 -11.77
CA SER A 400 3.02 -15.51 -10.91
C SER A 400 3.20 -14.07 -10.42
N PHE A 401 3.84 -13.93 -9.26
CA PHE A 401 4.41 -12.66 -8.82
C PHE A 401 5.87 -12.57 -9.27
N GLY A 402 6.23 -11.42 -9.85
CA GLY A 402 7.60 -11.13 -10.23
C GLY A 402 8.21 -10.10 -9.29
N LEU A 403 9.40 -10.34 -8.75
CA LEU A 403 10.18 -9.34 -8.03
C LEU A 403 11.17 -8.67 -9.00
N VAL A 404 11.02 -7.37 -9.18
CA VAL A 404 11.90 -6.52 -9.99
C VAL A 404 12.74 -5.65 -9.06
N LEU A 405 14.05 -5.59 -9.29
CA LEU A 405 14.96 -4.68 -8.58
C LEU A 405 15.58 -3.67 -9.55
N ILE A 406 15.65 -2.41 -9.10
CA ILE A 406 16.32 -1.30 -9.76
C ILE A 406 17.31 -0.72 -8.76
N ASN A 407 18.60 -0.87 -9.05
CA ASN A 407 19.72 -0.37 -8.25
C ASN A 407 20.22 0.98 -8.77
#